data_f822ea33524f49cf89a93cec6307a906
#
_entry.id   f822ea33524f49cf89a93cec6307a906
#
_cell.length_a   1.000
_cell.length_b   1.000
_cell.length_c   1.000
_cell.angle_alpha   90.00
_cell.angle_beta   90.00
_cell.angle_gamma   90.00
#
_symmetry.space_group_name_H-M   'P 1'
#
loop_
_entity.id
_entity.type
_entity.pdbx_description
1 polymer ?
#
loop_
_entity_poly.entity_id
_entity_poly.type
_entity_poly.pdbx_seq_one_letter_code
_entity_poly.pdbx_strand_id
1 'polypeptide(L)'
;MAWREWVRTVEIEPSLYAADFAHLGEQIRDLLNGGARVFHFDVGDGHFVEPITIGPIVLESIAPQIHERGGVVDVHLMVDEPEKHIPQIARAGGDSITFHVEASEDPRTTIALAREHDLSVGVAFKPETAVVDAAKAAEGADLCLCMSIEPGYSGQEFMPDALPRIRELRSLLPYETFVQVDGGLTFENVREVHEAGAALIVAGSAIFGREDLPSTYRRFVQALA
;
A
#
# COMPACT_ATOMS: atom_id res chain seq x y z
N MET A 1 -4.70 -6.42 14.33
CA MET A 1 -3.27 -6.22 14.71
C MET A 1 -2.89 -4.82 14.31
N ALA A 2 -2.18 -4.07 15.13
CA ALA A 2 -1.91 -2.67 14.79
C ALA A 2 -0.68 -2.58 13.88
N TRP A 3 -0.70 -1.71 12.90
CA TRP A 3 0.45 -1.40 12.02
C TRP A 3 1.78 -1.24 12.76
N ARG A 4 1.75 -0.75 14.02
CA ARG A 4 2.95 -0.61 14.87
C ARG A 4 3.66 -1.92 15.20
N GLU A 5 2.99 -3.06 15.09
CA GLU A 5 3.60 -4.38 15.25
C GLU A 5 4.30 -4.83 13.97
N TRP A 6 3.85 -4.32 12.81
CA TRP A 6 4.39 -4.66 11.50
C TRP A 6 5.57 -3.75 11.10
N VAL A 7 5.46 -2.46 11.42
CA VAL A 7 6.46 -1.44 11.05
C VAL A 7 7.46 -1.25 12.18
N ARG A 8 8.73 -1.52 11.91
CA ARG A 8 9.81 -1.29 12.89
C ARG A 8 10.35 0.12 12.83
N THR A 9 10.70 0.60 11.62
CA THR A 9 11.17 1.95 11.36
C THR A 9 10.60 2.48 10.06
N VAL A 10 10.94 1.83 8.97
CA VAL A 10 10.42 2.03 7.62
C VAL A 10 10.28 0.67 6.96
N GLU A 11 9.20 0.45 6.22
CA GLU A 11 8.96 -0.80 5.49
C GLU A 11 8.89 -0.52 3.99
N ILE A 12 9.55 -1.38 3.21
CA ILE A 12 9.36 -1.47 1.76
C ILE A 12 8.29 -2.53 1.50
N GLU A 13 7.27 -2.16 0.78
CA GLU A 13 6.13 -3.01 0.47
C GLU A 13 6.14 -3.38 -1.02
N PRO A 14 6.53 -4.62 -1.37
CA PRO A 14 6.44 -5.06 -2.77
C PRO A 14 4.99 -5.06 -3.25
N SER A 15 4.67 -4.24 -4.29
CA SER A 15 3.35 -4.26 -4.93
C SER A 15 3.20 -5.48 -5.82
N LEU A 16 2.34 -6.41 -5.42
CA LEU A 16 2.11 -7.68 -6.11
C LEU A 16 1.47 -7.50 -7.49
N TYR A 17 0.89 -6.33 -7.78
CA TYR A 17 0.36 -6.02 -9.11
C TYR A 17 1.45 -5.96 -10.19
N ALA A 18 2.70 -5.70 -9.81
CA ALA A 18 3.85 -5.71 -10.73
C ALA A 18 4.51 -7.09 -10.90
N ALA A 19 4.03 -8.11 -10.22
CA ALA A 19 4.59 -9.47 -10.27
C ALA A 19 4.26 -10.20 -11.59
N ASP A 20 5.01 -11.24 -11.90
CA ASP A 20 4.62 -12.23 -12.89
C ASP A 20 3.57 -13.19 -12.26
N PHE A 21 2.31 -13.04 -12.65
CA PHE A 21 1.21 -13.83 -12.11
C PHE A 21 1.32 -15.33 -12.39
N ALA A 22 2.05 -15.74 -13.43
CA ALA A 22 2.35 -17.14 -13.67
C ALA A 22 3.29 -17.75 -12.61
N HIS A 23 4.04 -16.90 -11.90
CA HIS A 23 5.04 -17.27 -10.88
C HIS A 23 4.83 -16.56 -9.54
N LEU A 24 3.64 -16.00 -9.30
CA LEU A 24 3.35 -15.13 -8.16
C LEU A 24 3.75 -15.76 -6.82
N GLY A 25 3.37 -17.01 -6.56
CA GLY A 25 3.71 -17.71 -5.32
C GLY A 25 5.22 -17.96 -5.14
N GLU A 26 5.98 -18.11 -6.23
CA GLU A 26 7.44 -18.25 -6.19
C GLU A 26 8.08 -16.90 -5.85
N GLN A 27 7.65 -15.84 -6.51
CA GLN A 27 8.17 -14.49 -6.29
C GLN A 27 7.87 -13.98 -4.87
N ILE A 28 6.70 -14.30 -4.31
CA ILE A 28 6.37 -14.03 -2.89
C ILE A 28 7.37 -14.76 -1.97
N ARG A 29 7.64 -16.05 -2.20
CA ARG A 29 8.62 -16.80 -1.39
C ARG A 29 10.01 -16.18 -1.45
N ASP A 30 10.44 -15.75 -2.61
CA ASP A 30 11.74 -15.11 -2.82
C ASP A 30 11.83 -13.80 -2.05
N LEU A 31 10.78 -12.97 -2.09
CA LEU A 31 10.72 -11.72 -1.34
C LEU A 31 10.70 -11.95 0.18
N LEU A 32 9.94 -12.94 0.67
CA LEU A 32 9.97 -13.37 2.07
C LEU A 32 11.38 -13.83 2.50
N ASN A 33 12.09 -14.59 1.64
CA ASN A 33 13.49 -14.95 1.86
C ASN A 33 14.43 -13.73 1.81
N GLY A 34 14.05 -12.69 1.06
CA GLY A 34 14.73 -11.40 1.03
C GLY A 34 14.55 -10.55 2.29
N GLY A 35 13.51 -10.87 3.09
CA GLY A 35 13.18 -10.18 4.33
C GLY A 35 11.93 -9.31 4.24
N ALA A 36 11.20 -9.33 3.11
CA ALA A 36 9.91 -8.65 2.99
C ALA A 36 8.90 -9.22 3.99
N ARG A 37 8.08 -8.35 4.59
CA ARG A 37 7.10 -8.72 5.60
C ARG A 37 5.72 -8.14 5.32
N VAL A 38 5.63 -7.01 4.69
CA VAL A 38 4.40 -6.37 4.26
C VAL A 38 4.34 -6.44 2.73
N PHE A 39 3.25 -6.94 2.19
CA PHE A 39 3.01 -7.02 0.74
C PHE A 39 1.85 -6.14 0.38
N HIS A 40 2.02 -5.31 -0.62
CA HIS A 40 0.97 -4.43 -1.13
C HIS A 40 0.17 -5.12 -2.24
N PHE A 41 -1.17 -5.10 -2.11
CA PHE A 41 -2.09 -5.81 -2.99
C PHE A 41 -3.13 -4.86 -3.59
N ASP A 42 -2.96 -4.50 -4.86
CA ASP A 42 -3.73 -3.48 -5.56
C ASP A 42 -5.00 -4.04 -6.21
N VAL A 43 -6.17 -3.68 -5.69
CA VAL A 43 -7.48 -4.06 -6.24
C VAL A 43 -8.06 -2.89 -7.04
N GLY A 44 -8.22 -3.09 -8.34
CA GLY A 44 -8.86 -2.13 -9.26
C GLY A 44 -10.07 -2.75 -9.93
N ASP A 45 -11.17 -2.00 -10.04
CA ASP A 45 -12.48 -2.48 -10.49
C ASP A 45 -12.86 -2.13 -11.93
N GLY A 46 -12.01 -1.35 -12.62
CA GLY A 46 -12.32 -0.86 -13.96
C GLY A 46 -13.31 0.31 -14.00
N HIS A 47 -13.65 0.89 -12.83
CA HIS A 47 -14.55 2.03 -12.68
C HIS A 47 -13.84 3.21 -11.99
N PHE A 48 -13.38 3.03 -10.77
CA PHE A 48 -12.58 4.03 -10.05
C PHE A 48 -11.23 4.26 -10.73
N VAL A 49 -10.62 3.16 -11.24
CA VAL A 49 -9.45 3.17 -12.12
C VAL A 49 -9.76 2.42 -13.41
N GLU A 50 -9.05 2.75 -14.48
CA GLU A 50 -9.28 2.13 -15.80
C GLU A 50 -9.02 0.61 -15.82
N PRO A 51 -7.93 0.08 -15.22
CA PRO A 51 -7.67 -1.36 -15.27
C PRO A 51 -8.52 -2.14 -14.27
N ILE A 52 -8.94 -3.35 -14.69
CA ILE A 52 -9.32 -4.42 -13.77
C ILE A 52 -8.04 -5.15 -13.39
N THR A 53 -7.69 -5.15 -12.09
CA THR A 53 -6.44 -5.73 -11.62
C THR A 53 -6.65 -7.13 -11.04
N ILE A 54 -6.25 -7.36 -9.81
CA ILE A 54 -6.39 -8.60 -9.05
C ILE A 54 -7.42 -8.42 -7.94
N GLY A 55 -8.02 -9.50 -7.48
CA GLY A 55 -9.11 -9.42 -6.51
C GLY A 55 -9.04 -10.50 -5.43
N PRO A 56 -10.09 -10.61 -4.58
CA PRO A 56 -10.12 -11.49 -3.41
C PRO A 56 -9.76 -12.95 -3.69
N ILE A 57 -10.06 -13.47 -4.88
CA ILE A 57 -9.74 -14.85 -5.28
C ILE A 57 -8.22 -15.11 -5.35
N VAL A 58 -7.46 -14.11 -5.82
CA VAL A 58 -5.99 -14.19 -5.85
C VAL A 58 -5.45 -14.03 -4.43
N LEU A 59 -5.99 -13.08 -3.67
CA LEU A 59 -5.62 -12.84 -2.27
C LEU A 59 -5.78 -14.11 -1.43
N GLU A 60 -6.94 -14.78 -1.50
CA GLU A 60 -7.23 -16.03 -0.79
C GLU A 60 -6.20 -17.14 -1.12
N SER A 61 -5.69 -17.14 -2.35
CA SER A 61 -4.71 -18.13 -2.80
C SER A 61 -3.31 -17.88 -2.26
N ILE A 62 -2.92 -16.62 -1.98
CA ILE A 62 -1.55 -16.24 -1.59
C ILE A 62 -1.40 -15.88 -0.12
N ALA A 63 -2.44 -15.38 0.54
CA ALA A 63 -2.38 -14.94 1.93
C ALA A 63 -1.87 -16.02 2.90
N PRO A 64 -2.28 -17.31 2.80
CA PRO A 64 -1.75 -18.35 3.69
C PRO A 64 -0.22 -18.49 3.64
N GLN A 65 0.38 -18.44 2.44
CA GLN A 65 1.83 -18.53 2.26
C GLN A 65 2.58 -17.35 2.89
N ILE A 66 1.99 -16.15 2.87
CA ILE A 66 2.55 -14.94 3.47
C ILE A 66 2.45 -15.05 5.00
N HIS A 67 1.28 -15.40 5.52
CA HIS A 67 1.00 -15.52 6.95
C HIS A 67 1.82 -16.61 7.63
N GLU A 68 2.02 -17.78 6.99
CA GLU A 68 2.87 -18.86 7.51
C GLU A 68 4.32 -18.42 7.80
N ARG A 69 4.76 -17.36 7.16
CA ARG A 69 6.09 -16.77 7.32
C ARG A 69 6.09 -15.49 8.18
N GLY A 70 4.95 -15.16 8.79
CA GLY A 70 4.78 -13.97 9.63
C GLY A 70 4.71 -12.67 8.85
N GLY A 71 4.44 -12.74 7.55
CA GLY A 71 4.14 -11.57 6.72
C GLY A 71 2.67 -11.18 6.80
N VAL A 72 2.33 -10.03 6.25
CA VAL A 72 0.98 -9.45 6.21
C VAL A 72 0.68 -8.87 4.83
N VAL A 73 -0.61 -8.74 4.51
CA VAL A 73 -1.07 -8.18 3.24
C VAL A 73 -1.84 -6.89 3.47
N ASP A 74 -1.29 -5.79 2.97
CA ASP A 74 -1.94 -4.48 2.88
C ASP A 74 -2.69 -4.37 1.56
N VAL A 75 -4.02 -4.26 1.61
CA VAL A 75 -4.88 -4.26 0.43
C VAL A 75 -5.30 -2.85 0.08
N HIS A 76 -4.84 -2.36 -1.07
CA HIS A 76 -5.19 -1.06 -1.61
C HIS A 76 -6.42 -1.17 -2.53
N LEU A 77 -7.51 -0.55 -2.12
CA LEU A 77 -8.79 -0.56 -2.81
C LEU A 77 -8.94 0.67 -3.72
N MET A 78 -8.60 0.51 -4.99
CA MET A 78 -8.90 1.46 -6.06
C MET A 78 -10.23 1.09 -6.71
N VAL A 79 -11.32 1.21 -5.95
CA VAL A 79 -12.66 0.75 -6.34
C VAL A 79 -13.71 1.78 -5.97
N ASP A 80 -14.80 1.82 -6.73
CA ASP A 80 -16.02 2.50 -6.33
C ASP A 80 -16.67 1.70 -5.17
N GLU A 81 -17.28 2.38 -4.22
CA GLU A 81 -18.00 1.79 -3.10
C GLU A 81 -17.15 0.77 -2.29
N PRO A 82 -16.00 1.18 -1.70
CA PRO A 82 -15.06 0.27 -1.01
C PRO A 82 -15.71 -0.57 0.09
N GLU A 83 -16.79 -0.09 0.71
CA GLU A 83 -17.56 -0.77 1.74
C GLU A 83 -18.08 -2.14 1.30
N LYS A 84 -18.41 -2.30 0.02
CA LYS A 84 -18.88 -3.58 -0.55
C LYS A 84 -17.77 -4.66 -0.56
N HIS A 85 -16.52 -4.23 -0.62
CA HIS A 85 -15.36 -5.12 -0.78
C HIS A 85 -14.72 -5.52 0.56
N ILE A 86 -14.84 -4.70 1.61
CA ILE A 86 -14.24 -4.94 2.93
C ILE A 86 -14.52 -6.35 3.46
N PRO A 87 -15.79 -6.86 3.50
CA PRO A 87 -16.05 -8.20 4.01
C PRO A 87 -15.42 -9.31 3.18
N GLN A 88 -15.21 -9.09 1.88
CA GLN A 88 -14.59 -10.07 0.99
C GLN A 88 -13.07 -10.11 1.19
N ILE A 89 -12.44 -8.95 1.36
CA ILE A 89 -11.00 -8.84 1.62
C ILE A 89 -10.66 -9.48 2.97
N ALA A 90 -11.42 -9.20 4.02
CA ALA A 90 -11.23 -9.81 5.33
C ALA A 90 -11.30 -11.35 5.27
N ARG A 91 -12.30 -11.91 4.58
CA ARG A 91 -12.43 -13.36 4.40
C ARG A 91 -11.31 -13.96 3.55
N ALA A 92 -10.78 -13.21 2.60
CA ALA A 92 -9.68 -13.65 1.72
C ALA A 92 -8.30 -13.59 2.39
N GLY A 93 -8.20 -13.04 3.61
CA GLY A 93 -6.96 -12.97 4.38
C GLY A 93 -6.18 -11.68 4.20
N GLY A 94 -6.84 -10.57 3.85
CA GLY A 94 -6.25 -9.23 4.00
C GLY A 94 -6.07 -8.87 5.48
N ASP A 95 -4.98 -8.21 5.82
CA ASP A 95 -4.67 -7.76 7.20
C ASP A 95 -5.02 -6.29 7.39
N SER A 96 -4.95 -5.51 6.33
CA SER A 96 -5.40 -4.12 6.27
C SER A 96 -6.11 -3.81 4.96
N ILE A 97 -6.89 -2.73 4.95
CA ILE A 97 -7.39 -2.11 3.72
C ILE A 97 -7.03 -0.63 3.72
N THR A 98 -6.69 -0.14 2.53
CA THR A 98 -6.49 1.28 2.27
C THR A 98 -7.44 1.68 1.15
N PHE A 99 -8.43 2.53 1.44
CA PHE A 99 -9.42 2.99 0.47
C PHE A 99 -9.21 4.45 0.10
N HIS A 100 -9.64 4.84 -1.09
CA HIS A 100 -9.55 6.23 -1.55
C HIS A 100 -10.64 7.11 -0.94
N VAL A 101 -10.24 8.30 -0.44
CA VAL A 101 -11.19 9.29 0.09
C VAL A 101 -12.21 9.71 -0.97
N GLU A 102 -11.82 9.71 -2.24
CA GLU A 102 -12.67 10.08 -3.38
C GLU A 102 -13.77 9.03 -3.68
N ALA A 103 -13.61 7.80 -3.16
CA ALA A 103 -14.57 6.71 -3.35
C ALA A 103 -15.51 6.50 -2.14
N SER A 104 -15.33 7.24 -1.05
CA SER A 104 -16.14 7.09 0.17
C SER A 104 -16.96 8.36 0.44
N GLU A 105 -18.25 8.20 0.66
CA GLU A 105 -19.14 9.32 1.04
C GLU A 105 -18.86 9.80 2.48
N ASP A 106 -18.53 8.87 3.39
CA ASP A 106 -18.16 9.16 4.77
C ASP A 106 -17.00 8.24 5.20
N PRO A 107 -15.74 8.71 5.14
CA PRO A 107 -14.57 7.93 5.53
C PRO A 107 -14.65 7.32 6.94
N ARG A 108 -15.35 7.97 7.88
CA ARG A 108 -15.48 7.45 9.25
C ARG A 108 -16.31 6.16 9.28
N THR A 109 -17.35 6.10 8.47
CA THR A 109 -18.20 4.89 8.33
C THR A 109 -17.40 3.76 7.70
N THR A 110 -16.60 4.04 6.66
CA THR A 110 -15.74 3.06 6.00
C THR A 110 -14.65 2.52 6.96
N ILE A 111 -14.02 3.43 7.76
CA ILE A 111 -13.05 3.06 8.79
C ILE A 111 -13.71 2.16 9.85
N ALA A 112 -14.90 2.52 10.34
CA ALA A 112 -15.61 1.72 11.34
C ALA A 112 -15.94 0.32 10.82
N LEU A 113 -16.43 0.21 9.58
CA LEU A 113 -16.72 -1.07 8.94
C LEU A 113 -15.46 -1.96 8.80
N ALA A 114 -14.32 -1.39 8.41
CA ALA A 114 -13.06 -2.14 8.36
C ALA A 114 -12.68 -2.72 9.74
N ARG A 115 -12.84 -1.92 10.79
CA ARG A 115 -12.59 -2.35 12.18
C ARG A 115 -13.54 -3.45 12.66
N GLU A 116 -14.81 -3.43 12.23
CA GLU A 116 -15.78 -4.52 12.51
C GLU A 116 -15.36 -5.86 11.90
N HIS A 117 -14.53 -5.81 10.87
CA HIS A 117 -13.95 -6.98 10.21
C HIS A 117 -12.51 -7.30 10.67
N ASP A 118 -12.07 -6.76 11.80
CA ASP A 118 -10.72 -6.95 12.38
C ASP A 118 -9.57 -6.50 11.46
N LEU A 119 -9.84 -5.62 10.48
CA LEU A 119 -8.82 -5.07 9.61
C LEU A 119 -8.17 -3.81 10.19
N SER A 120 -6.88 -3.65 9.97
CA SER A 120 -6.23 -2.35 10.02
C SER A 120 -6.70 -1.50 8.83
N VAL A 121 -6.65 -0.16 8.94
CA VAL A 121 -7.25 0.68 7.90
C VAL A 121 -6.43 1.91 7.57
N GLY A 122 -6.30 2.18 6.27
CA GLY A 122 -5.69 3.36 5.67
C GLY A 122 -6.68 4.15 4.82
N VAL A 123 -6.35 5.42 4.61
CA VAL A 123 -7.04 6.31 3.66
C VAL A 123 -6.05 6.78 2.61
N ALA A 124 -6.34 6.51 1.34
CA ALA A 124 -5.58 6.97 0.19
C ALA A 124 -6.18 8.25 -0.40
N PHE A 125 -5.36 9.01 -1.11
CA PHE A 125 -5.82 10.17 -1.88
C PHE A 125 -5.03 10.37 -3.17
N LYS A 126 -5.73 10.83 -4.21
CA LYS A 126 -5.17 11.10 -5.54
C LYS A 126 -4.27 12.33 -5.55
N PRO A 127 -3.41 12.50 -6.58
CA PRO A 127 -2.52 13.67 -6.70
C PRO A 127 -3.24 15.01 -6.63
N GLU A 128 -4.44 15.13 -7.19
CA GLU A 128 -5.24 16.35 -7.23
C GLU A 128 -5.99 16.69 -5.93
N THR A 129 -6.13 15.72 -5.02
CA THR A 129 -6.84 15.91 -3.76
C THR A 129 -6.00 16.73 -2.78
N ALA A 130 -6.62 17.69 -2.12
CA ALA A 130 -5.94 18.55 -1.16
C ALA A 130 -5.48 17.74 0.07
N VAL A 131 -4.22 17.93 0.47
CA VAL A 131 -3.60 17.19 1.59
C VAL A 131 -4.35 17.38 2.91
N VAL A 132 -4.89 18.59 3.13
CA VAL A 132 -5.70 18.90 4.33
C VAL A 132 -6.98 18.07 4.39
N ASP A 133 -7.64 17.86 3.24
CA ASP A 133 -8.86 17.06 3.18
C ASP A 133 -8.55 15.57 3.40
N ALA A 134 -7.45 15.08 2.82
CA ALA A 134 -6.97 13.71 3.04
C ALA A 134 -6.58 13.47 4.50
N ALA A 135 -5.85 14.38 5.13
CA ALA A 135 -5.47 14.27 6.54
C ALA A 135 -6.70 14.24 7.47
N LYS A 136 -7.73 15.04 7.16
CA LYS A 136 -9.00 15.03 7.88
C LYS A 136 -9.77 13.72 7.69
N ALA A 137 -9.82 13.20 6.46
CA ALA A 137 -10.46 11.92 6.17
C ALA A 137 -9.78 10.75 6.88
N ALA A 138 -8.45 10.84 7.11
CA ALA A 138 -7.66 9.83 7.81
C ALA A 138 -7.77 9.89 9.35
N GLU A 139 -8.65 10.74 9.92
CA GLU A 139 -8.90 10.74 11.37
C GLU A 139 -9.40 9.36 11.84
N GLY A 140 -8.64 8.69 12.71
CA GLY A 140 -8.94 7.34 13.21
C GLY A 140 -8.41 6.19 12.35
N ALA A 141 -7.79 6.48 11.21
CA ALA A 141 -7.06 5.49 10.41
C ALA A 141 -5.64 5.24 10.96
N ASP A 142 -5.04 4.10 10.61
CA ASP A 142 -3.68 3.73 10.99
C ASP A 142 -2.63 4.37 10.07
N LEU A 143 -3.00 4.60 8.82
CA LEU A 143 -2.13 5.22 7.82
C LEU A 143 -2.91 6.14 6.86
N CYS A 144 -2.16 7.04 6.20
CA CYS A 144 -2.63 7.81 5.07
C CYS A 144 -1.68 7.64 3.88
N LEU A 145 -2.21 7.14 2.76
CA LEU A 145 -1.47 6.85 1.53
C LEU A 145 -1.51 8.06 0.59
N CYS A 146 -0.35 8.66 0.37
CA CYS A 146 -0.15 9.69 -0.65
C CYS A 146 0.21 9.03 -1.99
N MET A 147 -0.69 9.11 -2.97
CA MET A 147 -0.37 8.68 -4.32
C MET A 147 0.67 9.62 -4.95
N SER A 148 1.75 9.05 -5.48
CA SER A 148 2.80 9.76 -6.21
C SER A 148 2.78 9.50 -7.72
N ILE A 149 1.69 8.91 -8.20
CA ILE A 149 1.29 8.71 -9.60
C ILE A 149 -0.24 8.77 -9.67
N GLU A 150 -0.80 8.83 -10.87
CA GLU A 150 -2.22 8.55 -11.06
C GLU A 150 -2.50 7.07 -10.75
N PRO A 151 -3.48 6.75 -9.86
CA PRO A 151 -3.79 5.37 -9.53
C PRO A 151 -4.23 4.55 -10.74
N GLY A 152 -3.88 3.25 -10.75
CA GLY A 152 -4.34 2.27 -11.73
C GLY A 152 -3.24 1.50 -12.42
N TYR A 153 -2.28 2.13 -13.10
CA TYR A 153 -1.24 1.43 -13.85
C TYR A 153 0.12 1.45 -13.14
N SER A 154 0.76 0.29 -13.06
CA SER A 154 2.15 0.16 -12.59
C SER A 154 3.15 0.69 -13.63
N GLY A 155 4.33 1.12 -13.17
CA GLY A 155 5.44 1.54 -14.03
C GLY A 155 5.41 3.01 -14.49
N GLN A 156 4.53 3.83 -13.94
CA GLN A 156 4.55 5.27 -14.14
C GLN A 156 5.74 5.92 -13.44
N GLU A 157 6.18 7.09 -13.93
CA GLU A 157 7.22 7.88 -13.30
C GLU A 157 6.70 8.59 -12.04
N PHE A 158 7.57 8.67 -11.03
CA PHE A 158 7.29 9.39 -9.78
C PHE A 158 7.02 10.88 -10.06
N MET A 159 5.96 11.41 -9.51
CA MET A 159 5.60 12.82 -9.58
C MET A 159 6.35 13.60 -8.48
N PRO A 160 7.30 14.50 -8.82
CA PRO A 160 8.11 15.18 -7.80
C PRO A 160 7.31 16.05 -6.82
N ASP A 161 6.13 16.51 -7.21
CA ASP A 161 5.23 17.27 -6.34
C ASP A 161 4.64 16.39 -5.22
N ALA A 162 4.83 15.07 -5.21
CA ALA A 162 4.51 14.22 -4.05
C ALA A 162 5.37 14.57 -2.82
N LEU A 163 6.62 14.98 -3.00
CA LEU A 163 7.52 15.31 -1.88
C LEU A 163 6.99 16.41 -0.95
N PRO A 164 6.61 17.61 -1.46
CA PRO A 164 5.98 18.62 -0.59
C PRO A 164 4.65 18.12 0.01
N ARG A 165 3.85 17.32 -0.71
CA ARG A 165 2.60 16.74 -0.21
C ARG A 165 2.84 15.76 0.94
N ILE A 166 3.87 14.92 0.86
CA ILE A 166 4.28 14.01 1.95
C ILE A 166 4.69 14.79 3.19
N ARG A 167 5.51 15.86 3.04
CA ARG A 167 5.92 16.70 4.17
C ARG A 167 4.73 17.40 4.85
N GLU A 168 3.82 17.95 4.06
CA GLU A 168 2.59 18.56 4.54
C GLU A 168 1.74 17.53 5.26
N LEU A 169 1.48 16.38 4.66
CA LEU A 169 0.71 15.29 5.24
C LEU A 169 1.28 14.85 6.59
N ARG A 170 2.60 14.63 6.66
CA ARG A 170 3.27 14.27 7.92
C ARG A 170 3.09 15.32 9.01
N SER A 171 3.05 16.61 8.65
CA SER A 171 2.85 17.70 9.61
C SER A 171 1.42 17.81 10.15
N LEU A 172 0.44 17.33 9.39
CA LEU A 172 -0.98 17.38 9.73
C LEU A 172 -1.45 16.14 10.50
N LEU A 173 -0.86 14.98 10.23
CA LEU A 173 -1.26 13.72 10.84
C LEU A 173 -0.71 13.58 12.28
N PRO A 174 -1.46 12.90 13.18
CA PRO A 174 -0.92 12.44 14.45
C PRO A 174 0.36 11.62 14.26
N TYR A 175 1.24 11.63 15.26
CA TYR A 175 2.49 10.84 15.22
C TYR A 175 2.21 9.33 15.04
N GLU A 176 1.07 8.90 15.52
CA GLU A 176 0.61 7.51 15.46
C GLU A 176 0.19 7.04 14.08
N THR A 177 -0.24 7.94 13.22
CA THR A 177 -0.69 7.62 11.86
C THR A 177 0.50 7.61 10.91
N PHE A 178 0.72 6.49 10.22
CA PHE A 178 1.81 6.35 9.26
C PHE A 178 1.51 7.11 7.97
N VAL A 179 2.55 7.61 7.32
CA VAL A 179 2.49 8.09 5.94
C VAL A 179 2.98 6.97 5.04
N GLN A 180 2.13 6.52 4.13
CA GLN A 180 2.47 5.59 3.07
C GLN A 180 2.56 6.33 1.74
N VAL A 181 3.42 5.86 0.84
CA VAL A 181 3.58 6.43 -0.51
C VAL A 181 3.58 5.30 -1.53
N ASP A 182 2.78 5.46 -2.59
CA ASP A 182 2.72 4.53 -3.71
C ASP A 182 2.84 5.26 -5.04
N GLY A 183 3.69 4.70 -5.91
CA GLY A 183 3.84 5.12 -7.29
C GLY A 183 5.24 5.59 -7.67
N GLY A 184 5.86 4.94 -8.66
CA GLY A 184 7.11 5.36 -9.26
C GLY A 184 8.35 5.33 -8.36
N LEU A 185 8.31 4.54 -7.26
CA LEU A 185 9.40 4.45 -6.30
C LEU A 185 10.55 3.62 -6.87
N THR A 186 11.76 4.16 -6.76
CA THR A 186 13.01 3.56 -7.26
C THR A 186 14.13 3.70 -6.23
N PHE A 187 15.29 3.08 -6.50
CA PHE A 187 16.46 3.23 -5.64
C PHE A 187 16.95 4.69 -5.51
N GLU A 188 16.67 5.50 -6.55
CA GLU A 188 17.17 6.87 -6.65
C GLU A 188 16.32 7.84 -5.80
N ASN A 189 15.02 7.58 -5.64
CA ASN A 189 14.10 8.51 -4.95
C ASN A 189 13.63 8.01 -3.57
N VAL A 190 13.78 6.73 -3.25
CA VAL A 190 13.26 6.12 -2.02
C VAL A 190 13.74 6.81 -0.75
N ARG A 191 15.01 7.25 -0.70
CA ARG A 191 15.58 7.96 0.44
C ARG A 191 14.91 9.34 0.62
N GLU A 192 14.76 10.11 -0.44
CA GLU A 192 14.14 11.43 -0.38
C GLU A 192 12.67 11.36 0.04
N VAL A 193 11.95 10.31 -0.40
CA VAL A 193 10.57 10.03 0.00
C VAL A 193 10.49 9.71 1.49
N HIS A 194 11.41 8.89 2.00
CA HIS A 194 11.51 8.58 3.44
C HIS A 194 11.85 9.85 4.26
N GLU A 195 12.84 10.63 3.83
CA GLU A 195 13.22 11.89 4.48
C GLU A 195 12.09 12.94 4.45
N ALA A 196 11.18 12.85 3.48
CA ALA A 196 9.98 13.69 3.43
C ALA A 196 8.94 13.28 4.49
N GLY A 197 9.04 12.08 5.10
CA GLY A 197 8.20 11.62 6.20
C GLY A 197 7.46 10.30 5.97
N ALA A 198 7.70 9.63 4.84
CA ALA A 198 7.10 8.31 4.57
C ALA A 198 7.76 7.23 5.43
N ALA A 199 6.94 6.40 6.07
CA ALA A 199 7.36 5.20 6.81
C ALA A 199 6.99 3.90 6.09
N LEU A 200 6.07 3.95 5.14
CA LEU A 200 5.60 2.84 4.33
C LEU A 200 5.81 3.20 2.85
N ILE A 201 6.54 2.38 2.12
CA ILE A 201 6.99 2.69 0.76
C ILE A 201 6.67 1.54 -0.17
N VAL A 202 5.70 1.75 -1.05
CA VAL A 202 5.25 0.74 -2.01
C VAL A 202 6.17 0.76 -3.24
N ALA A 203 6.74 -0.40 -3.59
CA ALA A 203 7.61 -0.55 -4.74
C ALA A 203 7.18 -1.72 -5.62
N GLY A 204 6.81 -1.44 -6.86
CA GLY A 204 6.34 -2.41 -7.85
C GLY A 204 7.43 -2.79 -8.86
N SER A 205 7.37 -2.20 -10.04
CA SER A 205 8.24 -2.52 -11.19
C SER A 205 9.75 -2.43 -10.90
N ALA A 206 10.16 -1.55 -9.99
CA ALA A 206 11.56 -1.42 -9.58
C ALA A 206 12.09 -2.66 -8.83
N ILE A 207 11.20 -3.46 -8.22
CA ILE A 207 11.52 -4.76 -7.62
C ILE A 207 11.29 -5.87 -8.64
N PHE A 208 10.08 -6.04 -9.13
CA PHE A 208 9.67 -7.18 -9.97
C PHE A 208 10.26 -7.16 -11.39
N GLY A 209 10.74 -6.02 -11.87
CA GLY A 209 11.49 -5.91 -13.12
C GLY A 209 12.94 -6.44 -13.06
N ARG A 210 13.34 -7.14 -11.97
CA ARG A 210 14.69 -7.69 -11.76
C ARG A 210 14.64 -9.20 -11.58
N GLU A 211 15.75 -9.88 -11.96
CA GLU A 211 15.85 -11.34 -11.87
C GLU A 211 16.03 -11.84 -10.42
N ASP A 212 16.85 -11.14 -9.62
CA ASP A 212 17.12 -11.51 -8.22
C ASP A 212 16.29 -10.65 -7.26
N LEU A 213 15.05 -11.09 -6.98
CA LEU A 213 14.12 -10.39 -6.11
C LEU A 213 14.63 -10.26 -4.66
N PRO A 214 15.19 -11.30 -4.01
CA PRO A 214 15.73 -11.18 -2.66
C PRO A 214 16.85 -10.15 -2.54
N SER A 215 17.77 -10.10 -3.48
CA SER A 215 18.85 -9.13 -3.49
C SER A 215 18.32 -7.71 -3.79
N THR A 216 17.40 -7.60 -4.72
CA THR A 216 16.76 -6.33 -5.08
C THR A 216 16.04 -5.72 -3.89
N TYR A 217 15.23 -6.50 -3.17
CA TYR A 217 14.55 -6.05 -1.96
C TYR A 217 15.53 -5.55 -0.89
N ARG A 218 16.59 -6.34 -0.59
CA ARG A 218 17.62 -5.91 0.38
C ARG A 218 18.32 -4.62 -0.03
N ARG A 219 18.54 -4.39 -1.33
CA ARG A 219 19.11 -3.14 -1.82
C ARG A 219 18.18 -1.95 -1.62
N PHE A 220 16.85 -2.13 -1.76
CA PHE A 220 15.87 -1.08 -1.41
C PHE A 220 15.97 -0.71 0.06
N VAL A 221 15.98 -1.71 0.96
CA VAL A 221 16.15 -1.47 2.40
C VAL A 221 17.47 -0.76 2.70
N GLN A 222 18.57 -1.13 2.03
CA GLN A 222 19.86 -0.47 2.18
C GLN A 222 19.89 0.97 1.66
N ALA A 223 19.11 1.28 0.64
CA ALA A 223 19.02 2.63 0.09
C ALA A 223 18.37 3.64 1.06
N LEU A 224 17.65 3.14 2.08
CA LEU A 224 17.07 3.95 3.16
C LEU A 224 18.05 4.28 4.29
N ALA A 225 19.14 3.53 4.41
CA ALA A 225 20.19 3.77 5.41
C ALA A 225 21.17 4.83 4.90
#